data_296b94a66e09119f65b1a5cba200dbf8
#
_entry.id   296b94a66e09119f65b1a5cba200dbf8
#
_cell.length_a   1.000
_cell.length_b   1.000
_cell.length_c   1.000
_cell.angle_alpha   90.00
_cell.angle_beta   90.00
_cell.angle_gamma   90.00
#
_symmetry.space_group_name_H-M   'P 1'
#
loop_
_entity.id
_entity.type
_entity.pdbx_description
1 polymer ?
#
loop_
_entity_poly.entity_id
_entity_poly.type
_entity_poly.pdbx_seq_one_letter_code
_entity_poly.pdbx_strand_id
1 'polypeptide(L)'
;IRNRDTGAPSMDLIKRWIRQMQGIFGVDDFYFEMQPSFNKDQIYVNHKLVELGAELGIKYIITNDAHYLKKEDRPIHKAFLNSQNGDREVDSFYATTYLMSDEEVREYMEKEMGEEVLQSAYQTIEEIKDRCEDYSLKKPLKIPRLNWKTPAIPTSTEGLRHIKDIKNIPYIQKFLNSEYEEDVRLAE
;
A
#
# COMPACT_ATOMS: atom_id res chain seq x y z
N ILE A 1 2.46 12.19 -14.18
CA ILE A 1 3.86 12.63 -14.29
C ILE A 1 3.89 13.92 -15.09
N ARG A 2 4.45 14.97 -14.52
CA ARG A 2 4.51 16.30 -15.16
C ARG A 2 5.95 16.65 -15.48
N ASN A 3 6.14 17.40 -16.57
CA ASN A 3 7.42 18.03 -16.88
C ASN A 3 7.73 19.08 -15.81
N ARG A 4 8.95 19.06 -15.27
CA ARG A 4 9.36 19.97 -14.18
C ARG A 4 9.39 21.44 -14.60
N ASP A 5 9.71 21.71 -15.86
CA ASP A 5 9.90 23.07 -16.36
C ASP A 5 8.56 23.72 -16.79
N THR A 6 7.64 22.92 -17.34
CA THR A 6 6.36 23.43 -17.89
C THR A 6 5.16 23.12 -17.00
N GLY A 7 5.29 22.21 -16.03
CA GLY A 7 4.19 21.70 -15.23
C GLY A 7 3.15 20.85 -16.02
N ALA A 8 3.31 20.75 -17.34
CA ALA A 8 2.40 20.00 -18.20
C ALA A 8 2.60 18.48 -18.08
N PRO A 9 1.53 17.68 -18.32
CA PRO A 9 1.67 16.24 -18.47
C PRO A 9 2.65 15.89 -19.61
N SER A 10 3.57 14.96 -19.36
CA SER A 10 4.54 14.53 -20.36
C SER A 10 4.36 13.05 -20.66
N MET A 11 3.86 12.74 -21.86
CA MET A 11 3.65 11.36 -22.30
C MET A 11 4.98 10.59 -22.41
N ASP A 12 6.06 11.24 -22.83
CA ASP A 12 7.38 10.60 -22.89
C ASP A 12 7.89 10.18 -21.51
N LEU A 13 7.71 11.03 -20.51
CA LEU A 13 8.06 10.70 -19.12
C LEU A 13 7.18 9.59 -18.58
N ILE A 14 5.89 9.61 -18.90
CA ILE A 14 4.94 8.55 -18.51
C ILE A 14 5.37 7.21 -19.12
N LYS A 15 5.62 7.16 -20.43
CA LYS A 15 6.05 5.95 -21.11
C LYS A 15 7.41 5.43 -20.61
N ARG A 16 8.34 6.34 -20.31
CA ARG A 16 9.63 5.98 -19.70
C ARG A 16 9.44 5.33 -18.33
N TRP A 17 8.61 5.93 -17.50
CA TRP A 17 8.28 5.40 -16.18
C TRP A 17 7.62 4.02 -16.27
N ILE A 18 6.64 3.85 -17.16
CA ILE A 18 5.98 2.56 -17.41
C ILE A 18 6.99 1.48 -17.79
N ARG A 19 7.90 1.77 -18.73
CA ARG A 19 8.94 0.81 -19.13
C ARG A 19 9.88 0.47 -17.97
N GLN A 20 10.16 1.43 -17.10
CA GLN A 20 10.94 1.19 -15.88
C GLN A 20 10.21 0.23 -14.94
N MET A 21 8.90 0.41 -14.74
CA MET A 21 8.08 -0.47 -13.91
C MET A 21 8.00 -1.89 -14.52
N GLN A 22 7.81 -2.01 -15.82
CA GLN A 22 7.87 -3.31 -16.51
C GLN A 22 9.24 -3.99 -16.36
N GLY A 23 10.33 -3.22 -16.36
CA GLY A 23 11.67 -3.74 -16.12
C GLY A 23 11.90 -4.23 -14.68
N ILE A 24 11.17 -3.70 -13.71
CA ILE A 24 11.27 -4.09 -12.28
C ILE A 24 10.39 -5.31 -12.00
N PHE A 25 9.14 -5.29 -12.44
CA PHE A 25 8.12 -6.28 -12.07
C PHE A 25 8.01 -7.43 -13.10
N GLY A 26 8.43 -7.19 -14.33
CA GLY A 26 8.16 -8.07 -15.48
C GLY A 26 7.09 -7.47 -16.40
N VAL A 27 7.16 -7.81 -17.68
CA VAL A 27 6.20 -7.29 -18.68
C VAL A 27 4.80 -7.83 -18.42
N ASP A 28 4.70 -9.08 -17.99
CA ASP A 28 3.43 -9.77 -17.72
C ASP A 28 2.91 -9.57 -16.30
N ASP A 29 3.64 -8.83 -15.46
CA ASP A 29 3.30 -8.61 -14.05
C ASP A 29 3.00 -7.14 -13.74
N PHE A 30 2.88 -6.31 -14.75
CA PHE A 30 2.52 -4.91 -14.64
C PHE A 30 1.23 -4.63 -15.41
N TYR A 31 0.20 -4.17 -14.71
CA TYR A 31 -1.13 -3.94 -15.23
C TYR A 31 -1.54 -2.48 -15.04
N PHE A 32 -2.42 -2.00 -15.92
CA PHE A 32 -3.12 -0.75 -15.70
C PHE A 32 -4.41 -0.99 -14.92
N GLU A 33 -4.73 -0.08 -14.05
CA GLU A 33 -5.92 -0.12 -13.20
C GLU A 33 -6.91 0.96 -13.63
N MET A 34 -8.11 0.53 -14.01
CA MET A 34 -9.23 1.41 -14.30
C MET A 34 -10.24 1.34 -13.16
N GLN A 35 -10.94 2.43 -12.92
CA GLN A 35 -11.93 2.53 -11.86
C GLN A 35 -13.25 3.11 -12.38
N PRO A 36 -14.41 2.57 -11.94
CA PRO A 36 -15.71 3.17 -12.25
C PRO A 36 -15.80 4.55 -11.61
N SER A 37 -16.23 5.55 -12.36
CA SER A 37 -16.33 6.91 -11.84
C SER A 37 -17.26 7.79 -12.65
N PHE A 38 -17.86 8.79 -11.99
CA PHE A 38 -18.51 9.93 -12.62
C PHE A 38 -17.56 11.12 -12.82
N ASN A 39 -16.37 11.05 -12.25
CA ASN A 39 -15.39 12.11 -12.36
C ASN A 39 -14.78 12.12 -13.77
N LYS A 40 -14.91 13.24 -14.46
CA LYS A 40 -14.42 13.40 -15.84
C LYS A 40 -12.92 13.15 -15.97
N ASP A 41 -12.14 13.50 -14.96
CA ASP A 41 -10.70 13.29 -14.98
C ASP A 41 -10.38 11.79 -14.88
N GLN A 42 -11.12 11.03 -14.04
CA GLN A 42 -10.96 9.58 -13.96
C GLN A 42 -11.40 8.89 -15.25
N ILE A 43 -12.52 9.29 -15.84
CA ILE A 43 -12.97 8.77 -17.15
C ILE A 43 -11.91 9.05 -18.21
N TYR A 44 -11.35 10.26 -18.25
CA TYR A 44 -10.29 10.61 -19.17
C TYR A 44 -9.03 9.74 -18.96
N VAL A 45 -8.66 9.51 -17.69
CA VAL A 45 -7.52 8.63 -17.36
C VAL A 45 -7.79 7.21 -17.82
N ASN A 46 -8.98 6.65 -17.57
CA ASN A 46 -9.35 5.31 -18.03
C ASN A 46 -9.17 5.16 -19.55
N HIS A 47 -9.68 6.11 -20.35
CA HIS A 47 -9.47 6.11 -21.80
C HIS A 47 -7.98 6.14 -22.18
N LYS A 48 -7.18 6.97 -21.49
CA LYS A 48 -5.74 7.05 -21.74
C LYS A 48 -5.00 5.77 -21.37
N LEU A 49 -5.43 5.05 -20.34
CA LEU A 49 -4.88 3.76 -19.98
C LEU A 49 -5.17 2.70 -21.04
N VAL A 50 -6.37 2.68 -21.63
CA VAL A 50 -6.70 1.77 -22.74
C VAL A 50 -5.85 2.09 -23.98
N GLU A 51 -5.72 3.38 -24.36
CA GLU A 51 -4.86 3.79 -25.48
C GLU A 51 -3.40 3.36 -25.27
N LEU A 52 -2.85 3.65 -24.07
CA LEU A 52 -1.48 3.26 -23.72
C LEU A 52 -1.30 1.75 -23.59
N GLY A 53 -2.32 1.04 -23.11
CA GLY A 53 -2.33 -0.42 -23.05
C GLY A 53 -2.18 -1.03 -24.42
N ALA A 54 -2.95 -0.54 -25.39
CA ALA A 54 -2.86 -0.98 -26.79
C ALA A 54 -1.50 -0.65 -27.42
N GLU A 55 -0.94 0.54 -27.14
CA GLU A 55 0.37 0.97 -27.66
C GLU A 55 1.56 0.18 -27.07
N LEU A 56 1.51 -0.10 -25.76
CA LEU A 56 2.64 -0.64 -25.02
C LEU A 56 2.52 -2.15 -24.72
N GLY A 57 1.43 -2.79 -25.16
CA GLY A 57 1.15 -4.20 -24.86
C GLY A 57 0.84 -4.48 -23.40
N ILE A 58 0.22 -3.53 -22.68
CA ILE A 58 -0.09 -3.64 -21.25
C ILE A 58 -1.56 -3.99 -21.09
N LYS A 59 -1.83 -5.07 -20.38
CA LYS A 59 -3.18 -5.44 -19.97
C LYS A 59 -3.71 -4.52 -18.88
N TYR A 60 -5.02 -4.42 -18.77
CA TYR A 60 -5.67 -3.61 -17.77
C TYR A 60 -6.71 -4.41 -16.99
N ILE A 61 -6.97 -3.99 -15.78
CA ILE A 61 -7.96 -4.53 -14.85
C ILE A 61 -8.93 -3.44 -14.44
N ILE A 62 -10.06 -3.83 -13.91
CA ILE A 62 -11.00 -2.93 -13.25
C ILE A 62 -11.00 -3.25 -11.77
N THR A 63 -10.85 -2.22 -10.94
CA THR A 63 -10.98 -2.30 -9.50
C THR A 63 -11.99 -1.28 -9.01
N ASN A 64 -12.49 -1.46 -7.80
CA ASN A 64 -13.51 -0.58 -7.28
C ASN A 64 -12.97 0.48 -6.29
N ASP A 65 -11.77 0.27 -5.72
CA ASP A 65 -11.21 1.13 -4.66
C ASP A 65 -12.22 1.45 -3.55
N ALA A 66 -12.86 0.41 -3.00
CA ALA A 66 -13.97 0.56 -2.08
C ALA A 66 -13.55 1.18 -0.75
N HIS A 67 -14.15 2.31 -0.40
CA HIS A 67 -13.93 3.04 0.84
C HIS A 67 -15.08 2.86 1.85
N TYR A 68 -16.24 2.42 1.41
CA TYR A 68 -17.41 2.12 2.24
C TYR A 68 -18.25 1.00 1.60
N LEU A 69 -19.17 0.40 2.36
CA LEU A 69 -19.79 -0.85 1.94
C LEU A 69 -20.94 -0.64 0.96
N LYS A 70 -21.87 0.25 1.27
CA LYS A 70 -23.09 0.45 0.48
C LYS A 70 -23.21 1.87 0.01
N LYS A 71 -23.85 2.09 -1.13
CA LYS A 71 -24.09 3.41 -1.71
C LYS A 71 -24.76 4.38 -0.70
N GLU A 72 -25.66 3.85 0.13
CA GLU A 72 -26.37 4.59 1.17
C GLU A 72 -25.45 5.06 2.32
N ASP A 73 -24.30 4.44 2.50
CA ASP A 73 -23.33 4.78 3.54
C ASP A 73 -22.46 6.00 3.16
N ARG A 74 -22.62 6.53 1.97
CA ARG A 74 -21.88 7.71 1.50
C ARG A 74 -21.90 8.91 2.46
N PRO A 75 -23.03 9.27 3.10
CA PRO A 75 -23.05 10.36 4.09
C PRO A 75 -22.17 10.09 5.32
N ILE A 76 -22.06 8.82 5.74
CA ILE A 76 -21.23 8.41 6.87
C ILE A 76 -19.74 8.59 6.51
N HIS A 77 -19.35 8.14 5.31
CA HIS A 77 -17.99 8.32 4.81
C HIS A 77 -17.64 9.81 4.65
N LYS A 78 -18.58 10.63 4.15
CA LYS A 78 -18.43 12.08 4.05
C LYS A 78 -18.19 12.72 5.44
N ALA A 79 -18.98 12.34 6.44
CA ALA A 79 -18.81 12.82 7.81
C ALA A 79 -17.43 12.44 8.37
N PHE A 80 -16.95 11.22 8.09
CA PHE A 80 -15.62 10.77 8.49
C PHE A 80 -14.51 11.63 7.84
N LEU A 81 -14.58 11.89 6.54
CA LEU A 81 -13.59 12.71 5.84
C LEU A 81 -13.54 14.16 6.38
N ASN A 82 -14.70 14.72 6.71
CA ASN A 82 -14.82 16.07 7.24
C ASN A 82 -14.48 16.18 8.73
N SER A 83 -14.37 15.07 9.47
CA SER A 83 -14.06 15.06 10.90
C SER A 83 -12.61 15.47 11.22
N GLN A 84 -11.72 15.37 10.27
CA GLN A 84 -10.33 15.80 10.40
C GLN A 84 -10.16 17.12 9.65
N ASN A 85 -9.69 18.16 10.33
CA ASN A 85 -9.46 19.50 9.80
C ASN A 85 -8.84 19.51 8.40
N GLY A 86 -9.64 19.43 7.38
CA GLY A 86 -9.21 19.43 5.98
C GLY A 86 -10.36 19.07 5.07
N ASP A 87 -10.53 19.86 4.03
CA ASP A 87 -11.50 19.64 2.97
C ASP A 87 -10.99 18.49 2.07
N ARG A 88 -11.16 17.25 2.53
CA ARG A 88 -10.78 16.04 1.80
C ARG A 88 -11.91 15.47 0.96
N GLU A 89 -13.09 16.08 1.07
CA GLU A 89 -14.28 15.62 0.42
C GLU A 89 -14.31 16.06 -1.04
N VAL A 90 -14.36 15.08 -1.95
CA VAL A 90 -14.62 15.29 -3.37
C VAL A 90 -15.79 14.41 -3.77
N ASP A 91 -17.00 14.99 -3.78
CA ASP A 91 -18.24 14.24 -4.03
C ASP A 91 -18.18 13.40 -5.31
N SER A 92 -17.67 13.95 -6.41
CA SER A 92 -17.57 13.24 -7.69
C SER A 92 -16.60 12.07 -7.68
N PHE A 93 -15.59 12.08 -6.79
CA PHE A 93 -14.64 10.99 -6.65
C PHE A 93 -15.22 9.89 -5.77
N TYR A 94 -15.70 10.25 -4.58
CA TYR A 94 -16.16 9.25 -3.61
C TYR A 94 -17.57 8.71 -3.87
N ALA A 95 -18.30 9.21 -4.84
CA ALA A 95 -19.63 8.73 -5.18
C ALA A 95 -19.66 7.28 -5.68
N THR A 96 -18.55 6.79 -6.21
CA THR A 96 -18.41 5.45 -6.82
C THR A 96 -17.43 4.55 -6.07
N THR A 97 -16.98 4.95 -4.87
CA THR A 97 -16.03 4.15 -4.08
C THR A 97 -16.70 3.29 -2.99
N TYR A 98 -17.90 2.80 -3.24
CA TYR A 98 -18.54 1.78 -2.41
C TYR A 98 -18.28 0.38 -3.01
N LEU A 99 -18.49 -0.67 -2.22
CA LEU A 99 -18.30 -2.04 -2.70
C LEU A 99 -19.41 -2.39 -3.71
N MET A 100 -19.11 -2.24 -4.98
CA MET A 100 -20.02 -2.49 -6.09
C MET A 100 -20.11 -3.97 -6.43
N SER A 101 -21.28 -4.40 -6.92
CA SER A 101 -21.41 -5.65 -7.66
C SER A 101 -20.84 -5.51 -9.08
N ASP A 102 -20.64 -6.65 -9.77
CA ASP A 102 -20.17 -6.64 -11.16
C ASP A 102 -21.17 -5.93 -12.09
N GLU A 103 -22.48 -6.06 -11.81
CA GLU A 103 -23.53 -5.40 -12.57
C GLU A 103 -23.44 -3.88 -12.41
N GLU A 104 -23.22 -3.39 -11.19
CA GLU A 104 -23.04 -1.97 -10.92
C GLU A 104 -21.78 -1.41 -11.59
N VAL A 105 -20.65 -2.15 -11.53
CA VAL A 105 -19.42 -1.76 -12.24
C VAL A 105 -19.68 -1.66 -13.75
N ARG A 106 -20.41 -2.63 -14.33
CA ARG A 106 -20.78 -2.58 -15.75
C ARG A 106 -21.65 -1.37 -16.09
N GLU A 107 -22.67 -1.08 -15.28
CA GLU A 107 -23.55 0.07 -15.48
C GLU A 107 -22.76 1.39 -15.58
N TYR A 108 -21.71 1.55 -14.76
CA TYR A 108 -20.88 2.75 -14.77
C TYR A 108 -19.86 2.79 -15.91
N MET A 109 -19.32 1.66 -16.31
CA MET A 109 -18.17 1.63 -17.21
C MET A 109 -18.51 1.28 -18.66
N GLU A 110 -19.53 0.46 -18.90
CA GLU A 110 -19.86 0.00 -20.26
C GLU A 110 -20.19 1.14 -21.19
N LYS A 111 -20.96 2.12 -20.70
CA LYS A 111 -21.35 3.29 -21.48
C LYS A 111 -20.14 4.15 -21.90
N GLU A 112 -19.14 4.25 -21.05
CA GLU A 112 -17.98 5.12 -21.27
C GLU A 112 -16.84 4.38 -21.99
N MET A 113 -16.64 3.11 -21.70
CA MET A 113 -15.49 2.34 -22.17
C MET A 113 -15.84 1.32 -23.27
N GLY A 114 -17.10 0.87 -23.35
CA GLY A 114 -17.58 -0.15 -24.26
C GLY A 114 -17.36 -1.58 -23.74
N GLU A 115 -18.19 -2.50 -24.21
CA GLU A 115 -18.22 -3.90 -23.74
C GLU A 115 -16.90 -4.65 -24.02
N GLU A 116 -16.24 -4.41 -25.15
CA GLU A 116 -14.98 -5.08 -25.50
C GLU A 116 -13.87 -4.78 -24.47
N VAL A 117 -13.79 -3.53 -24.00
CA VAL A 117 -12.80 -3.12 -22.99
C VAL A 117 -13.11 -3.80 -21.67
N LEU A 118 -14.38 -3.86 -21.28
CA LEU A 118 -14.81 -4.50 -20.03
C LEU A 118 -14.50 -6.00 -20.07
N GLN A 119 -14.87 -6.68 -21.12
CA GLN A 119 -14.59 -8.11 -21.28
C GLN A 119 -13.08 -8.40 -21.20
N SER A 120 -12.24 -7.59 -21.87
CA SER A 120 -10.79 -7.72 -21.80
C SER A 120 -10.26 -7.53 -20.38
N ALA A 121 -10.80 -6.56 -19.63
CA ALA A 121 -10.41 -6.32 -18.24
C ALA A 121 -10.81 -7.49 -17.34
N TYR A 122 -12.03 -7.99 -17.44
CA TYR A 122 -12.48 -9.16 -16.66
C TYR A 122 -11.70 -10.41 -16.99
N GLN A 123 -11.39 -10.66 -18.27
CA GLN A 123 -10.51 -11.77 -18.66
C GLN A 123 -9.14 -11.64 -18.00
N THR A 124 -8.55 -10.45 -17.95
CA THR A 124 -7.28 -10.22 -17.28
C THR A 124 -7.35 -10.51 -15.79
N ILE A 125 -8.47 -10.17 -15.13
CA ILE A 125 -8.70 -10.48 -13.71
C ILE A 125 -8.75 -12.00 -13.49
N GLU A 126 -9.44 -12.76 -14.34
CA GLU A 126 -9.47 -14.22 -14.23
C GLU A 126 -8.07 -14.83 -14.47
N GLU A 127 -7.31 -14.33 -15.44
CA GLU A 127 -5.91 -14.77 -15.64
C GLU A 127 -5.03 -14.52 -14.40
N ILE A 128 -5.19 -13.39 -13.72
CA ILE A 128 -4.46 -13.08 -12.46
C ILE A 128 -4.90 -14.04 -11.36
N LYS A 129 -6.19 -14.27 -11.23
CA LYS A 129 -6.77 -15.20 -10.23
C LYS A 129 -6.22 -16.61 -10.42
N ASP A 130 -6.15 -17.11 -11.67
CA ASP A 130 -5.63 -18.45 -11.97
C ASP A 130 -4.13 -18.60 -11.69
N ARG A 131 -3.40 -17.48 -11.61
CA ARG A 131 -1.97 -17.45 -11.21
C ARG A 131 -1.77 -17.43 -9.71
N CYS A 132 -2.81 -17.14 -8.93
CA CYS A 132 -2.75 -17.13 -7.47
C CYS A 132 -2.78 -18.56 -6.92
N GLU A 133 -1.79 -18.92 -6.12
CA GLU A 133 -1.73 -20.21 -5.44
C GLU A 133 -2.39 -20.14 -4.07
N ASP A 134 -3.08 -21.22 -3.69
CA ASP A 134 -3.58 -21.37 -2.33
C ASP A 134 -2.44 -21.62 -1.36
N TYR A 135 -2.13 -20.67 -0.50
CA TYR A 135 -1.13 -20.84 0.56
C TYR A 135 -1.56 -20.20 1.87
N SER A 136 -1.03 -20.72 2.97
CA SER A 136 -1.29 -20.17 4.30
C SER A 136 -0.14 -19.27 4.76
N LEU A 137 -0.48 -18.04 5.14
CA LEU A 137 0.43 -17.12 5.82
C LEU A 137 0.69 -17.52 7.28
N LYS A 138 -0.14 -18.43 7.85
CA LYS A 138 0.05 -18.94 9.20
C LYS A 138 1.31 -19.79 9.25
N LYS A 139 2.34 -19.28 9.88
CA LYS A 139 3.56 -20.01 10.19
C LYS A 139 3.65 -20.23 11.70
N PRO A 140 4.28 -21.32 12.16
CA PRO A 140 4.54 -21.49 13.59
C PRO A 140 5.36 -20.29 14.09
N LEU A 141 5.06 -19.88 15.33
CA LEU A 141 5.79 -18.79 15.99
C LEU A 141 7.29 -19.11 15.99
N LYS A 142 8.06 -18.28 15.31
CA LYS A 142 9.53 -18.34 15.36
C LYS A 142 10.00 -17.23 16.30
N ILE A 143 10.38 -17.64 17.51
CA ILE A 143 11.11 -16.75 18.40
C ILE A 143 12.51 -16.62 17.83
N PRO A 144 13.00 -15.43 17.49
CA PRO A 144 14.37 -15.25 17.02
C PRO A 144 15.32 -15.74 18.12
N ARG A 145 16.09 -16.78 17.82
CA ARG A 145 17.19 -17.15 18.68
C ARG A 145 18.35 -16.23 18.35
N LEU A 146 18.57 -15.26 19.20
CA LEU A 146 19.83 -14.54 19.19
C LEU A 146 20.91 -15.53 19.63
N ASN A 147 21.83 -15.87 18.74
CA ASN A 147 23.07 -16.50 19.11
C ASN A 147 23.95 -15.46 19.82
N TRP A 148 23.48 -15.05 20.98
CA TRP A 148 24.24 -14.20 21.86
C TRP A 148 25.38 -15.04 22.39
N LYS A 149 26.58 -14.87 21.83
CA LYS A 149 27.79 -15.25 22.53
C LYS A 149 27.89 -14.25 23.68
N THR A 150 27.49 -14.67 24.85
CA THR A 150 27.79 -13.93 26.07
C THR A 150 29.29 -13.70 26.05
N PRO A 151 29.77 -12.46 25.96
CA PRO A 151 31.19 -12.20 26.13
C PRO A 151 31.58 -12.83 27.46
N ALA A 152 32.65 -13.59 27.46
CA ALA A 152 33.16 -14.17 28.71
C ALA A 152 33.23 -13.03 29.74
N ILE A 153 32.63 -13.24 30.91
CA ILE A 153 32.67 -12.24 31.97
C ILE A 153 34.15 -11.95 32.19
N PRO A 154 34.63 -10.71 32.00
CA PRO A 154 36.03 -10.41 32.16
C PRO A 154 36.41 -10.64 33.61
N THR A 155 37.28 -11.60 33.85
CA THR A 155 37.79 -11.91 35.20
C THR A 155 38.95 -11.00 35.57
N SER A 156 39.36 -10.09 34.67
CA SER A 156 40.43 -9.13 34.95
C SER A 156 39.90 -7.89 35.68
N THR A 157 40.75 -7.24 36.46
CA THR A 157 40.46 -5.98 37.17
C THR A 157 39.96 -4.87 36.19
N GLU A 158 40.40 -4.94 34.94
CA GLU A 158 39.99 -4.03 33.87
C GLU A 158 38.56 -4.29 33.40
N GLY A 159 38.13 -5.55 33.32
CA GLY A 159 36.77 -5.96 33.06
C GLY A 159 35.78 -5.55 34.14
N LEU A 160 36.20 -5.60 35.40
CA LEU A 160 35.39 -5.13 36.55
C LEU A 160 35.24 -3.60 36.55
N ARG A 161 36.21 -2.84 36.03
CA ARG A 161 36.05 -1.41 35.78
C ARG A 161 34.97 -1.16 34.73
N HIS A 162 34.96 -1.94 33.69
CA HIS A 162 33.94 -1.80 32.61
C HIS A 162 32.52 -2.06 33.11
N ILE A 163 32.33 -3.03 34.01
CA ILE A 163 31.04 -3.30 34.67
C ILE A 163 30.62 -2.13 35.55
N LYS A 164 31.55 -1.48 36.26
CA LYS A 164 31.26 -0.28 37.03
C LYS A 164 30.85 0.89 36.16
N ASP A 165 31.42 1.02 34.98
CA ASP A 165 31.10 2.06 34.03
C ASP A 165 29.68 1.84 33.43
N ILE A 166 29.28 0.58 33.22
CA ILE A 166 27.93 0.26 32.76
C ILE A 166 26.86 0.70 33.76
N LYS A 167 27.10 0.51 35.05
CA LYS A 167 26.20 0.96 36.12
C LYS A 167 26.04 2.50 36.17
N ASN A 168 26.96 3.23 35.60
CA ASN A 168 26.91 4.70 35.54
C ASN A 168 26.17 5.23 34.29
N ILE A 169 25.71 4.37 33.41
CA ILE A 169 24.89 4.79 32.26
C ILE A 169 23.56 5.36 32.77
N PRO A 170 23.13 6.56 32.35
CA PRO A 170 21.91 7.21 32.84
C PRO A 170 20.66 6.34 32.75
N TYR A 171 20.58 5.50 31.74
CA TYR A 171 19.47 4.56 31.55
C TYR A 171 19.46 3.47 32.63
N ILE A 172 20.60 2.88 32.95
CA ILE A 172 20.74 1.86 34.00
C ILE A 172 20.46 2.50 35.36
N GLN A 173 20.98 3.72 35.63
CA GLN A 173 20.72 4.46 36.85
C GLN A 173 19.22 4.71 37.09
N LYS A 174 18.45 4.91 36.03
CA LYS A 174 17.00 5.07 36.12
C LYS A 174 16.33 3.83 36.72
N PHE A 175 16.76 2.64 36.37
CA PHE A 175 16.23 1.38 36.91
C PHE A 175 16.76 1.10 38.31
N LEU A 176 18.03 1.36 38.58
CA LEU A 176 18.61 1.21 39.92
C LEU A 176 17.99 2.13 40.98
N ASN A 177 17.45 3.28 40.56
CA ASN A 177 16.77 4.23 41.39
C ASN A 177 15.24 4.11 41.30
N SER A 178 14.71 3.05 40.72
CA SER A 178 13.28 2.79 40.62
C SER A 178 12.70 2.47 41.99
N GLU A 179 11.46 2.92 42.23
CA GLU A 179 10.67 2.57 43.42
C GLU A 179 10.15 1.11 43.33
N TYR A 180 10.29 0.47 42.19
CA TYR A 180 9.85 -0.90 41.97
C TYR A 180 11.03 -1.87 42.14
N GLU A 181 10.88 -2.78 43.10
CA GLU A 181 11.87 -3.79 43.47
C GLU A 181 12.28 -4.69 42.29
N GLU A 182 11.35 -4.91 41.36
CA GLU A 182 11.55 -5.72 40.14
C GLU A 182 12.48 -5.03 39.13
N ASP A 183 12.38 -3.69 39.00
CA ASP A 183 13.26 -2.91 38.12
C ASP A 183 14.69 -2.88 38.64
N VAL A 184 14.87 -2.74 39.94
CA VAL A 184 16.17 -2.76 40.60
C VAL A 184 16.86 -4.12 40.42
N ARG A 185 16.10 -5.19 40.59
CA ARG A 185 16.58 -6.57 40.43
C ARG A 185 17.00 -6.91 39.00
N LEU A 186 16.39 -6.31 37.99
CA LEU A 186 16.76 -6.47 36.59
C LEU A 186 18.02 -5.68 36.20
N ALA A 187 18.35 -4.63 36.93
CA ALA A 187 19.51 -3.78 36.68
C ALA A 187 20.78 -4.21 37.45
N GLU A 188 20.65 -5.03 38.47
CA GLU A 188 21.76 -5.66 39.21
C GLU A 188 22.35 -6.84 38.42
#